data_cf85136bde39a76d69c7df415253979d
#
_entry.id   cf85136bde39a76d69c7df415253979d
#
_cell.length_a   1.000
_cell.length_b   1.000
_cell.length_c   1.000
_cell.angle_alpha   90.00
_cell.angle_beta   90.00
_cell.angle_gamma   90.00
#
_symmetry.space_group_name_H-M   'P 1'
#
loop_
_entity.id
_entity.type
_entity.pdbx_description
1 polymer ?
#
loop_
_entity_poly.entity_id
_entity_poly.type
_entity_poly.pdbx_seq_one_letter_code
_entity_poly.pdbx_strand_id
1 'polypeptide(L)'
;IWVQDPQYALALKGGVTTFHILPGSANLIGGRGVTVKNLQRNTIDSMKFPNAPHSLKMACGENPKRVYGNRGQAPSTRMGNAAGYRKAWIRAAAYLSKQEEYESKSEEAKEIGYKPTRDLELETLAGVLAGEITVQNHCYRAEEMATMINIANEFGYKISAFHHGVEAYKIADLLAENNICGALWADWWGFKHEAYDMVQANIAIVDQALNGKGCAIVHSDDAIGIQHLNQEASKALAAGLRAGFDISKARAMKWITINP
;
A
#
# COMPACT_ATOMS: atom_id res chain seq x y z
N ILE A 1 -3.86 -8.46 -15.51
CA ILE A 1 -3.48 -7.13 -16.07
C ILE A 1 -3.65 -7.20 -17.58
N TRP A 2 -4.37 -6.25 -18.16
CA TRP A 2 -4.50 -6.10 -19.60
C TRP A 2 -3.41 -5.15 -20.11
N VAL A 3 -2.34 -5.72 -20.65
CA VAL A 3 -1.13 -4.97 -21.04
C VAL A 3 -1.31 -4.03 -22.23
N GLN A 4 -2.38 -4.23 -23.00
CA GLN A 4 -2.73 -3.41 -24.18
C GLN A 4 -3.75 -2.32 -23.87
N ASP A 5 -4.03 -2.07 -22.58
CA ASP A 5 -4.95 -1.01 -22.17
C ASP A 5 -4.46 0.35 -22.69
N PRO A 6 -5.30 1.10 -23.43
CA PRO A 6 -4.92 2.40 -23.98
C PRO A 6 -4.56 3.43 -22.91
N GLN A 7 -4.97 3.24 -21.67
CA GLN A 7 -4.63 4.12 -20.55
C GLN A 7 -3.11 4.19 -20.29
N TYR A 8 -2.35 3.13 -20.60
CA TYR A 8 -0.88 3.17 -20.51
C TYR A 8 -0.29 4.27 -21.39
N ALA A 9 -0.74 4.37 -22.63
CA ALA A 9 -0.25 5.41 -23.56
C ALA A 9 -0.66 6.82 -23.12
N LEU A 10 -1.87 6.97 -22.56
CA LEU A 10 -2.34 8.25 -22.05
C LEU A 10 -1.56 8.69 -20.81
N ALA A 11 -1.32 7.79 -19.88
CA ALA A 11 -0.50 8.07 -18.70
C ALA A 11 0.96 8.40 -19.06
N LEU A 12 1.52 7.76 -20.11
CA LEU A 12 2.85 8.09 -20.61
C LEU A 12 2.94 9.52 -21.15
N LYS A 13 1.90 10.01 -21.82
CA LYS A 13 1.80 11.42 -22.24
C LYS A 13 1.81 12.38 -21.05
N GLY A 14 1.30 11.95 -19.89
CA GLY A 14 1.37 12.66 -18.61
C GLY A 14 2.72 12.54 -17.89
N GLY A 15 3.69 11.80 -18.45
CA GLY A 15 5.02 11.60 -17.89
C GLY A 15 5.14 10.39 -16.95
N VAL A 16 4.12 9.53 -16.85
CA VAL A 16 4.14 8.33 -15.98
C VAL A 16 4.87 7.19 -16.69
N THR A 17 6.09 6.93 -16.27
CA THR A 17 6.99 5.93 -16.87
C THR A 17 6.98 4.59 -16.15
N THR A 18 6.43 4.54 -14.94
CA THR A 18 6.39 3.35 -14.09
C THR A 18 5.08 3.30 -13.33
N PHE A 19 4.50 2.11 -13.19
CA PHE A 19 3.30 1.88 -12.40
C PHE A 19 3.55 0.84 -11.31
N HIS A 20 2.98 1.08 -10.14
CA HIS A 20 2.75 0.03 -9.17
C HIS A 20 1.27 -0.37 -9.24
N ILE A 21 1.00 -1.53 -9.82
CA ILE A 21 -0.35 -2.04 -10.06
C ILE A 21 -0.76 -2.91 -8.89
N LEU A 22 -1.84 -2.51 -8.21
CA LEU A 22 -2.34 -3.15 -6.99
C LEU A 22 -3.76 -3.70 -7.20
N PRO A 23 -4.13 -4.80 -6.52
CA PRO A 23 -5.53 -5.19 -6.39
C PRO A 23 -6.39 -4.10 -5.74
N GLY A 24 -7.69 -4.12 -6.01
CA GLY A 24 -8.66 -3.22 -5.39
C GLY A 24 -8.80 -3.44 -3.88
N SER A 25 -9.51 -2.53 -3.20
CA SER A 25 -9.59 -2.46 -1.74
C SER A 25 -10.79 -3.24 -1.15
N ALA A 26 -11.37 -4.18 -1.89
CA ALA A 26 -12.54 -4.95 -1.44
C ALA A 26 -12.22 -5.99 -0.36
N ASN A 27 -10.98 -6.46 -0.30
CA ASN A 27 -10.55 -7.55 0.58
C ASN A 27 -9.67 -7.03 1.71
N LEU A 28 -9.71 -7.69 2.88
CA LEU A 28 -8.74 -7.45 3.96
C LEU A 28 -7.31 -7.66 3.44
N ILE A 29 -7.11 -8.76 2.72
CA ILE A 29 -5.88 -9.15 2.05
C ILE A 29 -6.25 -9.48 0.60
N GLY A 30 -5.81 -8.63 -0.34
CA GLY A 30 -6.30 -8.63 -1.72
C GLY A 30 -5.43 -9.38 -2.71
N GLY A 31 -4.19 -9.71 -2.35
CA GLY A 31 -3.25 -10.36 -3.24
C GLY A 31 -2.05 -9.50 -3.65
N ARG A 32 -1.19 -10.06 -4.49
CA ARG A 32 0.08 -9.43 -4.89
C ARG A 32 -0.11 -8.30 -5.88
N GLY A 33 0.66 -7.23 -5.68
CA GLY A 33 0.89 -6.17 -6.66
C GLY A 33 2.16 -6.38 -7.45
N VAL A 34 2.34 -5.60 -8.52
CA VAL A 34 3.51 -5.65 -9.38
C VAL A 34 3.92 -4.26 -9.86
N THR A 35 5.22 -4.00 -9.85
CA THR A 35 5.79 -2.79 -10.45
C THR A 35 6.17 -3.06 -11.90
N VAL A 36 5.71 -2.21 -12.81
CA VAL A 36 5.94 -2.35 -14.25
C VAL A 36 6.44 -1.05 -14.87
N LYS A 37 7.28 -1.15 -15.87
CA LYS A 37 7.63 -0.04 -16.73
C LYS A 37 6.47 0.24 -17.70
N ASN A 38 6.17 1.50 -17.93
CA ASN A 38 5.17 1.92 -18.92
C ASN A 38 5.75 1.77 -20.34
N LEU A 39 5.87 0.54 -20.79
CA LEU A 39 6.35 0.17 -22.10
C LEU A 39 5.26 -0.60 -22.85
N GLN A 40 5.08 -0.30 -24.11
CA GLN A 40 4.17 -1.05 -24.96
C GLN A 40 4.74 -2.45 -25.22
N ARG A 41 4.12 -3.47 -24.66
CA ARG A 41 4.53 -4.88 -24.72
C ARG A 41 3.30 -5.79 -24.84
N ASN A 42 3.54 -7.05 -25.17
CA ASN A 42 2.48 -8.05 -25.35
C ASN A 42 2.25 -8.93 -24.11
N THR A 43 3.17 -8.91 -23.14
CA THR A 43 3.08 -9.70 -21.90
C THR A 43 3.47 -8.88 -20.69
N ILE A 44 2.87 -9.19 -19.54
CA ILE A 44 3.19 -8.52 -18.28
C ILE A 44 4.65 -8.76 -17.86
N ASP A 45 5.19 -9.95 -18.13
CA ASP A 45 6.57 -10.29 -17.75
C ASP A 45 7.59 -9.38 -18.46
N SER A 46 7.32 -9.01 -19.71
CA SER A 46 8.19 -8.07 -20.45
C SER A 46 8.05 -6.60 -20.00
N MET A 47 7.03 -6.28 -19.19
CA MET A 47 6.82 -4.97 -18.59
C MET A 47 7.36 -4.89 -17.15
N LYS A 48 7.53 -6.00 -16.45
CA LYS A 48 8.01 -6.00 -15.06
C LYS A 48 9.25 -5.13 -14.89
N PHE A 49 9.26 -4.35 -13.83
CA PHE A 49 10.45 -3.59 -13.46
C PHE A 49 11.47 -4.56 -12.86
N PRO A 50 12.71 -4.62 -13.40
CA PRO A 50 13.72 -5.57 -12.93
C PRO A 50 14.00 -5.38 -11.44
N ASN A 51 14.03 -6.49 -10.69
CA ASN A 51 14.37 -6.51 -9.27
C ASN A 51 13.44 -5.68 -8.36
N ALA A 52 12.30 -5.19 -8.86
CA ALA A 52 11.33 -4.55 -8.00
C ALA A 52 10.76 -5.57 -6.99
N PRO A 53 10.66 -5.21 -5.70
CA PRO A 53 10.10 -6.11 -4.71
C PRO A 53 8.64 -6.41 -5.02
N HIS A 54 8.19 -7.61 -4.67
CA HIS A 54 6.77 -7.92 -4.67
C HIS A 54 6.06 -7.14 -3.57
N SER A 55 4.79 -6.85 -3.78
CA SER A 55 3.95 -6.22 -2.76
C SER A 55 2.69 -7.03 -2.49
N LEU A 56 2.13 -6.85 -1.30
CA LEU A 56 0.82 -7.35 -0.91
C LEU A 56 -0.12 -6.17 -0.72
N LYS A 57 -1.28 -6.19 -1.40
CA LYS A 57 -2.33 -5.20 -1.15
C LYS A 57 -3.21 -5.66 0.01
N MET A 58 -3.39 -4.76 0.96
CA MET A 58 -4.35 -4.90 2.06
C MET A 58 -5.34 -3.72 2.05
N ALA A 59 -6.43 -3.87 2.77
CA ALA A 59 -7.39 -2.80 2.96
C ALA A 59 -8.00 -2.81 4.36
N CYS A 60 -8.15 -1.63 4.95
CA CYS A 60 -8.89 -1.41 6.19
C CYS A 60 -10.24 -0.72 5.94
N GLY A 61 -10.97 -0.45 7.00
CA GLY A 61 -12.12 0.42 7.01
C GLY A 61 -13.39 -0.18 6.41
N GLU A 62 -14.16 0.70 5.78
CA GLU A 62 -15.49 0.32 5.29
C GLU A 62 -15.48 -0.59 4.07
N ASN A 63 -14.42 -0.52 3.23
CA ASN A 63 -14.43 -1.23 1.96
C ASN A 63 -14.58 -2.75 2.14
N PRO A 64 -13.67 -3.47 2.86
CA PRO A 64 -13.87 -4.90 3.10
C PRO A 64 -15.13 -5.19 3.93
N LYS A 65 -15.39 -4.40 4.98
CA LYS A 65 -16.58 -4.56 5.83
C LYS A 65 -17.88 -4.50 5.00
N ARG A 66 -18.00 -3.52 4.11
CA ARG A 66 -19.19 -3.32 3.28
C ARG A 66 -19.34 -4.40 2.22
N VAL A 67 -18.26 -4.73 1.51
CA VAL A 67 -18.31 -5.70 0.41
C VAL A 67 -18.73 -7.09 0.91
N TYR A 68 -18.15 -7.55 2.00
CA TYR A 68 -18.47 -8.85 2.58
C TYR A 68 -19.75 -8.83 3.42
N GLY A 69 -19.95 -7.79 4.23
CA GLY A 69 -21.15 -7.62 5.05
C GLY A 69 -22.43 -7.58 4.21
N ASN A 70 -22.44 -6.90 3.06
CA ASN A 70 -23.58 -6.88 2.13
C ASN A 70 -23.90 -8.24 1.53
N ARG A 71 -22.98 -9.20 1.59
CA ARG A 71 -23.15 -10.59 1.16
C ARG A 71 -23.45 -11.56 2.30
N GLY A 72 -23.66 -11.03 3.53
CA GLY A 72 -23.83 -11.86 4.73
C GLY A 72 -22.57 -12.60 5.15
N GLN A 73 -21.40 -12.12 4.75
CA GLN A 73 -20.09 -12.74 5.02
C GLN A 73 -19.26 -11.88 6.00
N ALA A 74 -18.29 -12.50 6.66
CA ALA A 74 -17.29 -11.79 7.43
C ALA A 74 -16.13 -11.29 6.52
N PRO A 75 -15.59 -10.09 6.80
CA PRO A 75 -15.95 -9.17 7.89
C PRO A 75 -17.20 -8.33 7.58
N SER A 76 -18.01 -8.06 8.62
CA SER A 76 -19.17 -7.15 8.54
C SER A 76 -19.06 -5.97 9.50
N THR A 77 -18.00 -5.93 10.30
CA THR A 77 -17.68 -4.88 11.27
C THR A 77 -16.19 -4.53 11.23
N ARG A 78 -15.79 -3.37 11.77
CA ARG A 78 -14.37 -3.02 11.93
C ARG A 78 -13.64 -3.95 12.90
N MET A 79 -14.30 -4.41 13.95
CA MET A 79 -13.77 -5.46 14.83
C MET A 79 -13.54 -6.76 14.06
N GLY A 80 -14.44 -7.11 13.15
CA GLY A 80 -14.28 -8.25 12.23
C GLY A 80 -13.10 -8.09 11.29
N ASN A 81 -12.81 -6.87 10.82
CA ASN A 81 -11.58 -6.58 10.07
C ASN A 81 -10.35 -6.92 10.90
N ALA A 82 -10.25 -6.37 12.12
CA ALA A 82 -9.10 -6.61 13.00
C ALA A 82 -8.90 -8.09 13.35
N ALA A 83 -9.98 -8.81 13.61
CA ALA A 83 -9.95 -10.25 13.83
C ALA A 83 -9.49 -11.03 12.58
N GLY A 84 -9.94 -10.61 11.42
CA GLY A 84 -9.56 -11.22 10.12
C GLY A 84 -8.08 -11.09 9.82
N TYR A 85 -7.48 -9.91 10.05
CA TYR A 85 -6.03 -9.72 9.88
C TYR A 85 -5.25 -10.64 10.83
N ARG A 86 -5.56 -10.63 12.13
CA ARG A 86 -4.87 -11.46 13.11
C ARG A 86 -4.97 -12.93 12.79
N LYS A 87 -6.17 -13.41 12.39
CA LYS A 87 -6.36 -14.80 11.96
C LYS A 87 -5.44 -15.18 10.80
N ALA A 88 -5.30 -14.29 9.81
CA ALA A 88 -4.43 -14.51 8.66
C ALA A 88 -2.95 -14.55 9.07
N TRP A 89 -2.51 -13.60 9.89
CA TRP A 89 -1.12 -13.53 10.34
C TRP A 89 -0.73 -14.69 11.28
N ILE A 90 -1.63 -15.14 12.17
CA ILE A 90 -1.40 -16.35 13.00
C ILE A 90 -1.16 -17.59 12.12
N ARG A 91 -1.99 -17.75 11.06
CA ARG A 91 -1.81 -18.87 10.10
C ARG A 91 -0.49 -18.73 9.33
N ALA A 92 -0.15 -17.53 8.90
CA ALA A 92 1.09 -17.26 8.17
C ALA A 92 2.33 -17.55 9.02
N ALA A 93 2.34 -17.09 10.27
CA ALA A 93 3.44 -17.34 11.20
C ALA A 93 3.63 -18.85 11.46
N ALA A 94 2.54 -19.59 11.68
CA ALA A 94 2.60 -21.04 11.84
C ALA A 94 3.09 -21.77 10.57
N TYR A 95 2.72 -21.25 9.40
CA TYR A 95 3.21 -21.78 8.12
C TYR A 95 4.71 -21.52 7.94
N LEU A 96 5.15 -20.28 8.17
CA LEU A 96 6.57 -19.88 8.08
C LEU A 96 7.44 -20.75 9.01
N SER A 97 7.05 -20.89 10.27
CA SER A 97 7.77 -21.71 11.25
C SER A 97 7.92 -23.17 10.79
N LYS A 98 6.88 -23.77 10.20
CA LYS A 98 6.97 -25.14 9.66
C LYS A 98 7.93 -25.24 8.46
N GLN A 99 7.97 -24.23 7.60
CA GLN A 99 8.91 -24.21 6.48
C GLN A 99 10.35 -24.08 6.98
N GLU A 100 10.61 -23.17 7.92
CA GLU A 100 11.93 -22.98 8.53
C GLU A 100 12.41 -24.23 9.27
N GLU A 101 11.53 -24.87 10.04
CA GLU A 101 11.83 -26.14 10.70
C GLU A 101 12.22 -27.22 9.70
N TYR A 102 11.48 -27.33 8.59
CA TYR A 102 11.80 -28.30 7.54
C TYR A 102 13.14 -27.98 6.87
N GLU A 103 13.39 -26.73 6.51
CA GLU A 103 14.62 -26.32 5.83
C GLU A 103 15.87 -26.44 6.74
N SER A 104 15.71 -26.37 8.05
CA SER A 104 16.80 -26.55 9.02
C SER A 104 17.24 -27.98 9.22
N LYS A 105 16.50 -28.98 8.71
CA LYS A 105 16.82 -30.41 8.82
C LYS A 105 18.01 -30.81 7.93
N SER A 106 18.74 -31.84 8.30
CA SER A 106 19.74 -32.47 7.42
C SER A 106 19.10 -33.05 6.15
N GLU A 107 19.85 -33.25 5.10
CA GLU A 107 19.32 -33.82 3.85
C GLU A 107 18.73 -35.22 4.07
N GLU A 108 19.39 -36.07 4.89
CA GLU A 108 18.86 -37.39 5.26
C GLU A 108 17.53 -37.30 6.00
N ALA A 109 17.38 -36.29 6.90
CA ALA A 109 16.12 -36.08 7.62
C ALA A 109 15.01 -35.47 6.71
N LYS A 110 15.38 -34.73 5.67
CA LYS A 110 14.44 -34.25 4.66
C LYS A 110 13.94 -35.37 3.75
N GLU A 111 14.80 -36.32 3.38
CA GLU A 111 14.42 -37.49 2.55
C GLU A 111 13.36 -38.37 3.20
N ILE A 112 13.48 -38.62 4.50
CA ILE A 112 12.53 -39.45 5.27
C ILE A 112 11.41 -38.67 5.92
N GLY A 113 11.51 -37.31 5.95
CA GLY A 113 10.58 -36.42 6.59
C GLY A 113 9.46 -35.99 5.66
N TYR A 114 8.34 -35.55 6.25
CA TYR A 114 7.24 -34.98 5.49
C TYR A 114 7.55 -33.51 5.12
N LYS A 115 7.61 -33.21 3.81
CA LYS A 115 7.74 -31.84 3.31
C LYS A 115 6.41 -31.09 3.53
N PRO A 116 6.42 -29.89 4.14
CA PRO A 116 5.21 -29.11 4.30
C PRO A 116 4.52 -28.84 2.97
N THR A 117 3.20 -29.04 2.92
CA THR A 117 2.40 -28.78 1.72
C THR A 117 2.42 -27.29 1.39
N ARG A 118 2.58 -26.96 0.12
CA ARG A 118 2.52 -25.59 -0.35
C ARG A 118 1.10 -25.02 -0.22
N ASP A 119 1.03 -23.79 0.26
CA ASP A 119 -0.17 -22.95 0.29
C ASP A 119 0.19 -21.57 -0.25
N LEU A 120 -0.26 -21.23 -1.45
CA LEU A 120 0.12 -20.01 -2.16
C LEU A 120 -0.33 -18.73 -1.42
N GLU A 121 -1.45 -18.80 -0.69
CA GLU A 121 -1.92 -17.71 0.16
C GLU A 121 -0.92 -17.51 1.32
N LEU A 122 -0.61 -18.58 2.04
CA LEU A 122 0.29 -18.53 3.19
C LEU A 122 1.74 -18.25 2.77
N GLU A 123 2.20 -18.73 1.62
CA GLU A 123 3.53 -18.37 1.07
C GLU A 123 3.65 -16.85 0.87
N THR A 124 2.60 -16.20 0.37
CA THR A 124 2.60 -14.74 0.20
C THR A 124 2.66 -14.02 1.53
N LEU A 125 1.88 -14.45 2.51
CA LEU A 125 1.87 -13.86 3.85
C LEU A 125 3.18 -14.15 4.62
N ALA A 126 3.72 -15.35 4.49
CA ALA A 126 5.03 -15.71 5.05
C ALA A 126 6.15 -14.83 4.47
N GLY A 127 6.12 -14.55 3.16
CA GLY A 127 7.07 -13.63 2.53
C GLY A 127 6.96 -12.20 3.06
N VAL A 128 5.78 -11.76 3.50
CA VAL A 128 5.62 -10.47 4.21
C VAL A 128 6.28 -10.52 5.59
N LEU A 129 6.06 -11.59 6.36
CA LEU A 129 6.67 -11.77 7.68
C LEU A 129 8.19 -11.89 7.60
N ALA A 130 8.70 -12.51 6.54
CA ALA A 130 10.14 -12.61 6.24
C ALA A 130 10.75 -11.28 5.72
N GLY A 131 9.93 -10.27 5.42
CA GLY A 131 10.39 -8.98 4.89
C GLY A 131 10.71 -8.97 3.39
N GLU A 132 10.37 -10.02 2.65
CA GLU A 132 10.59 -10.14 1.20
C GLU A 132 9.51 -9.46 0.37
N ILE A 133 8.31 -9.32 0.93
CA ILE A 133 7.14 -8.73 0.29
C ILE A 133 6.72 -7.48 1.06
N THR A 134 6.61 -6.35 0.37
CA THR A 134 6.19 -5.08 0.96
C THR A 134 4.67 -5.02 1.12
N VAL A 135 4.16 -4.25 2.09
CA VAL A 135 2.72 -4.09 2.30
C VAL A 135 2.25 -2.72 1.83
N GLN A 136 1.24 -2.72 0.97
CA GLN A 136 0.53 -1.55 0.45
C GLN A 136 -0.89 -1.57 1.01
N ASN A 137 -1.21 -0.69 1.94
CA ASN A 137 -2.45 -0.76 2.70
C ASN A 137 -3.40 0.40 2.41
N HIS A 138 -4.60 0.11 1.91
CA HIS A 138 -5.66 1.09 1.78
C HIS A 138 -6.23 1.43 3.15
N CYS A 139 -6.21 2.70 3.55
CA CYS A 139 -6.89 3.24 4.72
C CYS A 139 -7.21 4.72 4.53
N TYR A 140 -8.38 5.18 4.98
CA TYR A 140 -8.72 6.61 4.97
C TYR A 140 -8.47 7.27 6.32
N ARG A 141 -8.87 6.62 7.43
CA ARG A 141 -9.00 7.22 8.75
C ARG A 141 -7.74 7.03 9.59
N ALA A 142 -7.42 8.03 10.40
CA ALA A 142 -6.22 8.05 11.24
C ALA A 142 -6.18 6.89 12.24
N GLU A 143 -7.29 6.65 12.96
CA GLU A 143 -7.34 5.58 13.97
C GLU A 143 -7.26 4.18 13.36
N GLU A 144 -7.71 4.00 12.12
CA GLU A 144 -7.59 2.71 11.44
C GLU A 144 -6.16 2.48 10.93
N MET A 145 -5.49 3.52 10.41
CA MET A 145 -4.06 3.45 10.08
C MET A 145 -3.22 3.12 11.32
N ALA A 146 -3.47 3.78 12.45
CA ALA A 146 -2.81 3.48 13.72
C ALA A 146 -3.07 2.04 14.18
N THR A 147 -4.29 1.53 14.04
CA THR A 147 -4.63 0.14 14.33
C THR A 147 -3.85 -0.84 13.44
N MET A 148 -3.69 -0.53 12.15
CA MET A 148 -2.90 -1.37 11.24
C MET A 148 -1.42 -1.37 11.60
N ILE A 149 -0.86 -0.22 12.03
CA ILE A 149 0.51 -0.13 12.54
C ILE A 149 0.68 -1.01 13.78
N ASN A 150 -0.27 -0.97 14.73
CA ASN A 150 -0.22 -1.82 15.91
C ASN A 150 -0.27 -3.31 15.56
N ILE A 151 -1.08 -3.72 14.60
CA ILE A 151 -1.12 -5.10 14.11
C ILE A 151 0.19 -5.47 13.40
N ALA A 152 0.76 -4.57 12.61
CA ALA A 152 2.05 -4.79 11.98
C ALA A 152 3.16 -5.04 13.01
N ASN A 153 3.18 -4.24 14.08
CA ASN A 153 4.12 -4.41 15.19
C ASN A 153 3.88 -5.72 15.98
N GLU A 154 2.61 -6.10 16.18
CA GLU A 154 2.23 -7.36 16.86
C GLU A 154 2.79 -8.60 16.14
N PHE A 155 2.83 -8.59 14.80
CA PHE A 155 3.28 -9.72 13.98
C PHE A 155 4.66 -9.53 13.35
N GLY A 156 5.31 -8.39 13.55
CA GLY A 156 6.68 -8.13 13.11
C GLY A 156 6.82 -7.81 11.61
N TYR A 157 5.76 -7.43 10.92
CA TYR A 157 5.86 -7.01 9.52
C TYR A 157 5.84 -5.49 9.36
N LYS A 158 6.21 -5.00 8.17
CA LYS A 158 6.27 -3.56 7.87
C LYS A 158 5.23 -3.17 6.83
N ILE A 159 4.56 -2.05 7.06
CA ILE A 159 3.72 -1.37 6.07
C ILE A 159 4.60 -0.38 5.32
N SER A 160 4.64 -0.45 3.98
CA SER A 160 5.44 0.49 3.17
C SER A 160 4.69 1.79 2.92
N ALA A 161 3.38 1.70 2.61
CA ALA A 161 2.56 2.88 2.39
C ALA A 161 1.10 2.65 2.77
N PHE A 162 0.47 3.72 3.27
CA PHE A 162 -0.98 3.85 3.30
C PHE A 162 -1.46 4.61 2.07
N HIS A 163 -2.45 4.04 1.39
CA HIS A 163 -3.09 4.63 0.22
C HIS A 163 -4.37 5.36 0.60
N HIS A 164 -4.62 6.48 -0.05
CA HIS A 164 -5.80 7.32 0.12
C HIS A 164 -5.90 8.05 1.45
N GLY A 165 -4.99 7.85 2.40
CA GLY A 165 -5.01 8.36 3.77
C GLY A 165 -5.48 9.81 3.93
N VAL A 166 -6.79 10.05 3.79
CA VAL A 166 -7.35 11.41 3.83
C VAL A 166 -7.12 12.08 5.18
N GLU A 167 -7.00 11.28 6.24
CA GLU A 167 -6.69 11.74 7.60
C GLU A 167 -5.21 11.51 8.00
N ALA A 168 -4.32 11.23 7.06
CA ALA A 168 -2.91 10.97 7.36
C ALA A 168 -2.23 12.14 8.09
N TYR A 169 -2.66 13.37 7.81
CA TYR A 169 -2.16 14.59 8.48
C TYR A 169 -2.32 14.56 10.01
N LYS A 170 -3.33 13.84 10.54
CA LYS A 170 -3.56 13.72 11.99
C LYS A 170 -2.52 12.85 12.70
N ILE A 171 -1.86 11.96 11.97
CA ILE A 171 -0.89 10.98 12.48
C ILE A 171 0.42 11.01 11.70
N ALA A 172 0.73 12.15 11.09
CA ALA A 172 1.90 12.31 10.23
C ALA A 172 3.22 11.91 10.91
N ASP A 173 3.40 12.28 12.17
CA ASP A 173 4.58 11.92 12.96
C ASP A 173 4.65 10.40 13.21
N LEU A 174 3.53 9.76 13.53
CA LEU A 174 3.47 8.31 13.70
C LEU A 174 3.83 7.55 12.41
N LEU A 175 3.40 8.06 11.24
CA LEU A 175 3.81 7.50 9.96
C LEU A 175 5.32 7.63 9.75
N ALA A 176 5.87 8.81 10.02
CA ALA A 176 7.31 9.08 9.88
C ALA A 176 8.16 8.25 10.85
N GLU A 177 7.74 8.08 12.11
CA GLU A 177 8.39 7.22 13.10
C GLU A 177 8.50 5.77 12.66
N ASN A 178 7.48 5.28 11.94
CA ASN A 178 7.44 3.91 11.41
C ASN A 178 7.99 3.77 9.99
N ASN A 179 8.53 4.85 9.39
CA ASN A 179 9.02 4.90 8.00
C ASN A 179 7.94 4.46 6.98
N ILE A 180 6.69 4.88 7.20
CA ILE A 180 5.55 4.58 6.34
C ILE A 180 5.26 5.78 5.45
N CYS A 181 5.17 5.57 4.15
CA CYS A 181 4.75 6.61 3.21
C CYS A 181 3.23 6.80 3.20
N GLY A 182 2.78 8.04 2.99
CA GLY A 182 1.40 8.34 2.63
C GLY A 182 1.26 8.53 1.12
N ALA A 183 0.58 7.61 0.42
CA ALA A 183 0.19 7.80 -0.97
C ALA A 183 -1.17 8.49 -1.02
N LEU A 184 -1.15 9.81 -1.26
CA LEU A 184 -2.24 10.71 -0.92
C LEU A 184 -2.76 11.47 -2.14
N TRP A 185 -4.03 11.87 -2.09
CA TRP A 185 -4.65 12.78 -3.07
C TRP A 185 -4.35 14.24 -2.73
N ALA A 186 -4.21 15.07 -3.74
CA ALA A 186 -4.05 16.51 -3.55
C ALA A 186 -5.37 17.18 -3.13
N ASP A 187 -6.49 16.80 -3.75
CA ASP A 187 -7.79 17.41 -3.51
C ASP A 187 -9.01 16.50 -3.77
N TRP A 188 -8.83 15.19 -3.84
CA TRP A 188 -9.92 14.25 -4.06
C TRP A 188 -10.43 13.64 -2.75
N TRP A 189 -11.49 14.21 -2.19
CA TRP A 189 -12.16 13.74 -0.97
C TRP A 189 -13.64 14.11 -0.97
N GLY A 190 -14.38 13.76 0.10
CA GLY A 190 -15.76 14.17 0.32
C GLY A 190 -16.80 13.37 -0.46
N PHE A 191 -16.39 12.41 -1.29
CA PHE A 191 -17.29 11.58 -2.09
C PHE A 191 -17.98 10.47 -1.28
N LYS A 192 -17.56 10.24 -0.05
CA LYS A 192 -18.16 9.33 0.92
C LYS A 192 -17.78 9.72 2.34
N HIS A 193 -18.57 9.25 3.32
CA HIS A 193 -18.42 9.65 4.71
C HIS A 193 -17.05 9.33 5.32
N GLU A 194 -16.48 8.16 5.01
CA GLU A 194 -15.16 7.77 5.52
C GLU A 194 -14.00 8.56 4.89
N ALA A 195 -14.21 9.18 3.74
CA ALA A 195 -13.23 10.02 3.06
C ALA A 195 -13.61 11.52 3.10
N TYR A 196 -14.24 11.96 4.20
CA TYR A 196 -14.78 13.31 4.31
C TYR A 196 -13.79 14.30 4.93
N ASP A 197 -13.09 13.91 6.00
CA ASP A 197 -12.26 14.79 6.81
C ASP A 197 -10.82 14.84 6.29
N MET A 198 -10.58 15.69 5.30
CA MET A 198 -9.26 15.93 4.74
C MET A 198 -8.94 17.44 4.74
N VAL A 199 -7.65 17.76 4.77
CA VAL A 199 -7.13 19.11 4.54
C VAL A 199 -6.26 19.14 3.29
N GLN A 200 -6.31 20.23 2.51
CA GLN A 200 -5.51 20.35 1.28
C GLN A 200 -4.00 20.27 1.51
N ALA A 201 -3.54 20.64 2.72
CA ALA A 201 -2.14 20.54 3.11
C ALA A 201 -1.70 19.13 3.54
N ASN A 202 -2.58 18.10 3.46
CA ASN A 202 -2.30 16.73 3.95
C ASN A 202 -0.94 16.20 3.46
N ILE A 203 -0.65 16.29 2.17
CA ILE A 203 0.63 15.86 1.57
C ILE A 203 1.80 16.61 2.17
N ALA A 204 1.68 17.93 2.31
CA ALA A 204 2.73 18.78 2.89
C ALA A 204 2.98 18.46 4.37
N ILE A 205 1.92 18.24 5.15
CA ILE A 205 2.02 17.88 6.57
C ILE A 205 2.73 16.54 6.72
N VAL A 206 2.34 15.53 5.94
CA VAL A 206 2.97 14.21 5.97
C VAL A 206 4.43 14.28 5.52
N ASP A 207 4.75 15.04 4.47
CA ASP A 207 6.13 15.22 4.00
C ASP A 207 7.02 15.90 5.04
N GLN A 208 6.49 16.90 5.76
CA GLN A 208 7.24 17.71 6.72
C GLN A 208 7.24 17.12 8.15
N ALA A 209 6.55 16.01 8.39
CA ALA A 209 6.53 15.34 9.68
C ALA A 209 7.95 15.07 10.20
N LEU A 210 8.17 15.21 11.50
CA LEU A 210 9.45 15.02 12.17
C LEU A 210 10.61 15.80 11.49
N ASN A 211 10.37 17.09 11.20
CA ASN A 211 11.35 17.96 10.54
C ASN A 211 11.77 17.46 9.13
N GLY A 212 10.82 17.07 8.32
CA GLY A 212 11.03 16.66 6.93
C GLY A 212 11.51 15.22 6.74
N LYS A 213 11.35 14.37 7.77
CA LYS A 213 11.61 12.92 7.67
C LYS A 213 10.43 12.14 7.12
N GLY A 214 9.26 12.76 6.98
CA GLY A 214 8.08 12.14 6.45
C GLY A 214 8.23 11.74 4.97
N CYS A 215 7.42 10.78 4.54
CA CYS A 215 7.36 10.28 3.17
C CYS A 215 5.97 10.47 2.61
N ALA A 216 5.80 11.43 1.69
CA ALA A 216 4.57 11.64 0.96
C ALA A 216 4.72 11.24 -0.52
N ILE A 217 3.68 10.65 -1.07
CA ILE A 217 3.55 10.27 -2.48
C ILE A 217 2.25 10.89 -3.00
N VAL A 218 2.31 11.54 -4.14
CA VAL A 218 1.10 12.00 -4.83
C VAL A 218 0.60 10.87 -5.72
N HIS A 219 -0.64 10.46 -5.52
CA HIS A 219 -1.25 9.41 -6.33
C HIS A 219 -2.67 9.78 -6.77
N SER A 220 -3.23 9.05 -7.74
CA SER A 220 -4.57 9.36 -8.27
C SER A 220 -5.63 8.32 -7.91
N ASP A 221 -5.32 7.02 -7.92
CA ASP A 221 -6.30 5.93 -7.83
C ASP A 221 -7.39 6.00 -8.94
N ASP A 222 -7.07 6.68 -10.04
CA ASP A 222 -7.99 6.96 -11.14
C ASP A 222 -7.27 6.95 -12.48
N ALA A 223 -7.90 6.37 -13.50
CA ALA A 223 -7.30 6.20 -14.83
C ALA A 223 -7.12 7.53 -15.60
N ILE A 224 -7.91 8.55 -15.29
CA ILE A 224 -7.78 9.89 -15.87
C ILE A 224 -6.83 10.71 -15.00
N GLY A 225 -7.04 10.72 -13.69
CA GLY A 225 -6.24 11.50 -12.73
C GLY A 225 -4.76 11.17 -12.77
N ILE A 226 -4.36 9.91 -13.03
CA ILE A 226 -2.95 9.50 -13.13
C ILE A 226 -2.20 10.22 -14.26
N GLN A 227 -2.89 10.72 -15.28
CA GLN A 227 -2.30 11.47 -16.39
C GLN A 227 -1.88 12.88 -15.98
N HIS A 228 -2.27 13.35 -14.79
CA HIS A 228 -2.10 14.71 -14.30
C HIS A 228 -1.35 14.79 -12.97
N LEU A 229 -0.55 13.79 -12.59
CA LEU A 229 0.16 13.74 -11.30
C LEU A 229 1.07 14.96 -11.08
N ASN A 230 1.65 15.53 -12.14
CA ASN A 230 2.43 16.76 -12.04
C ASN A 230 1.57 17.97 -11.62
N GLN A 231 0.32 18.04 -12.05
CA GLN A 231 -0.64 19.08 -11.64
C GLN A 231 -1.09 18.84 -10.20
N GLU A 232 -1.35 17.58 -9.82
CA GLU A 232 -1.69 17.19 -8.45
C GLU A 232 -0.57 17.55 -7.47
N ALA A 233 0.69 17.28 -7.84
CA ALA A 233 1.86 17.65 -7.04
C ALA A 233 1.97 19.21 -6.90
N SER A 234 1.67 19.94 -7.96
CA SER A 234 1.69 21.41 -7.93
C SER A 234 0.59 21.98 -7.03
N LYS A 235 -0.62 21.40 -7.05
CA LYS A 235 -1.72 21.77 -6.14
C LYS A 235 -1.34 21.50 -4.69
N ALA A 236 -0.77 20.33 -4.40
CA ALA A 236 -0.32 19.97 -3.06
C ALA A 236 0.78 20.90 -2.55
N LEU A 237 1.76 21.24 -3.40
CA LEU A 237 2.81 22.21 -3.05
C LEU A 237 2.20 23.58 -2.73
N ALA A 238 1.32 24.10 -3.59
CA ALA A 238 0.67 25.38 -3.36
C ALA A 238 -0.16 25.40 -2.06
N ALA A 239 -0.84 24.30 -1.73
CA ALA A 239 -1.56 24.13 -0.47
C ALA A 239 -0.61 24.16 0.74
N GLY A 240 0.52 23.45 0.66
CA GLY A 240 1.54 23.45 1.71
C GLY A 240 2.13 24.85 1.94
N LEU A 241 2.50 25.56 0.88
CA LEU A 241 3.02 26.92 0.98
C LEU A 241 2.00 27.87 1.62
N ARG A 242 0.71 27.79 1.25
CA ARG A 242 -0.35 28.58 1.90
C ARG A 242 -0.55 28.24 3.37
N ALA A 243 -0.28 26.99 3.76
CA ALA A 243 -0.33 26.54 5.15
C ALA A 243 0.92 26.93 5.96
N GLY A 244 1.89 27.60 5.34
CA GLY A 244 3.11 28.12 6.01
C GLY A 244 4.30 27.15 6.01
N PHE A 245 4.23 26.04 5.27
CA PHE A 245 5.38 25.14 5.13
C PHE A 245 6.39 25.68 4.12
N ASP A 246 7.66 25.60 4.44
CA ASP A 246 8.76 25.94 3.50
C ASP A 246 9.17 24.68 2.71
N ILE A 247 8.56 24.49 1.54
CA ILE A 247 8.77 23.33 0.69
C ILE A 247 9.31 23.80 -0.67
N SER A 248 10.51 23.36 -1.01
CA SER A 248 11.08 23.64 -2.34
C SER A 248 10.40 22.83 -3.44
N LYS A 249 10.43 23.34 -4.67
CA LYS A 249 9.96 22.61 -5.87
C LYS A 249 10.71 21.26 -6.02
N ALA A 250 12.01 21.23 -5.72
CA ALA A 250 12.81 20.01 -5.75
C ALA A 250 12.31 18.97 -4.73
N ARG A 251 11.88 19.40 -3.54
CA ARG A 251 11.25 18.51 -2.55
C ARG A 251 9.92 17.96 -3.06
N ALA A 252 9.06 18.81 -3.62
CA ALA A 252 7.77 18.39 -4.16
C ALA A 252 7.91 17.42 -5.35
N MET A 253 8.97 17.54 -6.16
CA MET A 253 9.25 16.58 -7.23
C MET A 253 9.50 15.16 -6.71
N LYS A 254 10.01 14.99 -5.50
CA LYS A 254 10.18 13.66 -4.89
C LYS A 254 8.87 12.93 -4.69
N TRP A 255 7.77 13.65 -4.48
CA TRP A 255 6.44 13.05 -4.27
C TRP A 255 5.91 12.25 -5.47
N ILE A 256 6.46 12.52 -6.66
CA ILE A 256 6.07 11.85 -7.92
C ILE A 256 7.24 11.14 -8.61
N THR A 257 8.42 11.07 -7.98
CA THR A 257 9.62 10.48 -8.61
C THR A 257 10.36 9.49 -7.70
N ILE A 258 10.89 9.94 -6.56
CA ILE A 258 11.77 9.15 -5.69
C ILE A 258 10.98 8.42 -4.60
N ASN A 259 9.92 9.04 -4.09
CA ASN A 259 9.13 8.48 -2.99
C ASN A 259 8.20 7.32 -3.41
N PRO A 260 7.60 7.33 -4.65
CA PRO A 260 6.80 6.19 -5.12
C PRO A 260 7.55 4.84 -5.27
#